data_4ebb35c389d03415d79ddd9061628d06
#
_entry.id   4ebb35c389d03415d79ddd9061628d06
#
_cell.length_a   1.000
_cell.length_b   1.000
_cell.length_c   1.000
_cell.angle_alpha   90.00
_cell.angle_beta   90.00
_cell.angle_gamma   90.00
#
_symmetry.space_group_name_H-M   'P 1'
#
loop_
_entity.id
_entity.type
_entity.pdbx_description
1 polymer ?
#
loop_
_entity_poly.entity_id
_entity_poly.type
_entity_poly.pdbx_seq_one_letter_code
_entity_poly.pdbx_strand_id
1 'polypeptide(L)'
;MTERCSPETNRSGARPTDDRAALLPQRSGCAASVGRAPGEDAERAAVGAAALARLDEVTRRLRRDCPWDREQDERSIVPHTVEEAYELADAAHAGDDAKLVDELGDVLFQVHFLALLLEERDAGGLEAVADGCRQKLIRRHPHVFGEENADRRCSPDQRSGCAPAIDRAETADAVLENWGRIKRDDERGGEVFGDLPENLPAALYARKLIKRGASAGLYEPEAGWGGSFDQHGDALLQAVEAAHADGVDAELALRHAADRFRTDIDSAS
;
A
#
# COMPACT_ATOMS: atom_id res chain seq x y z
N MET A 1 -57.79 -18.15 -21.04
CA MET A 1 -57.47 -18.18 -19.58
C MET A 1 -56.06 -18.77 -19.47
N THR A 2 -55.04 -17.92 -19.46
CA THR A 2 -53.67 -18.30 -19.15
C THR A 2 -53.04 -17.11 -18.42
N GLU A 3 -52.95 -17.26 -17.11
CA GLU A 3 -52.34 -16.30 -16.23
C GLU A 3 -50.83 -16.28 -16.45
N ARG A 4 -50.30 -15.08 -16.64
CA ARG A 4 -48.84 -14.84 -16.67
C ARG A 4 -48.36 -14.47 -15.28
N CYS A 5 -47.53 -15.30 -14.70
CA CYS A 5 -46.78 -14.99 -13.49
C CYS A 5 -45.64 -14.04 -13.84
N SER A 6 -45.60 -12.85 -13.23
CA SER A 6 -44.48 -11.92 -13.27
C SER A 6 -43.50 -12.29 -12.15
N PRO A 7 -42.16 -12.24 -12.36
CA PRO A 7 -41.23 -12.40 -11.27
C PRO A 7 -40.97 -11.06 -10.59
N GLU A 8 -41.11 -11.04 -9.29
CA GLU A 8 -40.72 -9.95 -8.39
C GLU A 8 -39.19 -9.78 -8.40
N THR A 9 -38.75 -8.57 -8.71
CA THR A 9 -37.36 -8.18 -8.60
C THR A 9 -37.00 -7.87 -7.13
N ASN A 10 -36.34 -8.79 -6.50
CA ASN A 10 -35.73 -8.58 -5.19
C ASN A 10 -34.41 -7.78 -5.39
N ARG A 11 -34.44 -6.46 -5.11
CA ARG A 11 -33.27 -5.61 -5.05
C ARG A 11 -32.67 -5.72 -3.66
N SER A 12 -31.80 -6.68 -3.43
CA SER A 12 -30.87 -6.64 -2.31
C SER A 12 -29.65 -5.79 -2.70
N GLY A 13 -29.53 -4.61 -2.10
CA GLY A 13 -28.38 -3.74 -2.28
C GLY A 13 -27.14 -4.35 -1.65
N ALA A 14 -26.28 -4.94 -2.48
CA ALA A 14 -24.93 -5.29 -2.11
C ALA A 14 -24.07 -4.02 -2.18
N ARG A 15 -23.40 -3.67 -1.07
CA ARG A 15 -22.41 -2.58 -1.02
C ARG A 15 -21.20 -2.99 -1.87
N PRO A 16 -20.55 -2.04 -2.59
CA PRO A 16 -19.36 -2.37 -3.36
C PRO A 16 -18.22 -2.80 -2.42
N THR A 17 -17.65 -3.94 -2.69
CA THR A 17 -16.46 -4.48 -2.02
C THR A 17 -15.20 -3.73 -2.48
N ASP A 18 -14.28 -3.53 -1.55
CA ASP A 18 -13.05 -2.74 -1.65
C ASP A 18 -12.12 -3.23 -2.79
N ASP A 19 -11.82 -2.34 -3.76
CA ASP A 19 -11.11 -2.56 -5.02
C ASP A 19 -9.61 -2.92 -4.92
N ARG A 20 -9.14 -3.49 -3.82
CA ARG A 20 -7.76 -3.98 -3.74
C ARG A 20 -7.51 -5.30 -4.49
N ALA A 21 -8.57 -6.02 -4.86
CA ALA A 21 -8.48 -7.29 -5.58
C ALA A 21 -8.54 -7.15 -7.11
N ALA A 22 -8.85 -5.96 -7.64
CA ALA A 22 -9.14 -5.77 -9.06
C ALA A 22 -7.90 -5.44 -9.93
N LEU A 23 -6.71 -5.33 -9.35
CA LEU A 23 -5.49 -5.00 -10.11
C LEU A 23 -4.80 -6.20 -10.75
N LEU A 24 -5.21 -7.43 -10.43
CA LEU A 24 -4.64 -8.63 -11.03
C LEU A 24 -5.77 -9.59 -11.44
N PRO A 25 -5.68 -10.26 -12.60
CA PRO A 25 -6.58 -11.36 -12.92
C PRO A 25 -6.48 -12.38 -11.78
N GLN A 26 -7.62 -12.69 -11.16
CA GLN A 26 -7.64 -13.67 -10.07
C GLN A 26 -7.10 -14.99 -10.60
N ARG A 27 -5.91 -15.38 -10.18
CA ARG A 27 -5.46 -16.76 -10.35
C ARG A 27 -6.44 -17.64 -9.58
N SER A 28 -7.28 -18.38 -10.29
CA SER A 28 -8.14 -19.41 -9.72
C SER A 28 -7.24 -20.50 -9.12
N GLY A 29 -7.05 -20.44 -7.83
CA GLY A 29 -6.24 -21.39 -7.09
C GLY A 29 -5.63 -20.76 -5.85
N CYS A 30 -6.45 -20.43 -4.81
CA CYS A 30 -5.92 -20.38 -3.45
C CYS A 30 -5.38 -21.77 -3.12
N ALA A 31 -4.07 -21.96 -3.27
CA ALA A 31 -3.41 -23.07 -2.62
C ALA A 31 -3.66 -22.90 -1.12
N ALA A 32 -4.44 -23.82 -0.54
CA ALA A 32 -4.60 -23.91 0.90
C ALA A 32 -3.21 -23.86 1.52
N SER A 33 -3.00 -22.95 2.48
CA SER A 33 -1.79 -22.91 3.26
C SER A 33 -1.64 -24.25 3.96
N VAL A 34 -0.82 -25.13 3.39
CA VAL A 34 -0.43 -26.37 4.05
C VAL A 34 0.36 -25.93 5.28
N GLY A 35 -0.20 -26.13 6.47
CA GLY A 35 0.47 -25.85 7.73
C GLY A 35 1.79 -26.61 7.76
N ARG A 36 2.90 -25.87 7.66
CA ARG A 36 4.26 -26.40 7.78
C ARG A 36 4.61 -26.61 9.25
N ALA A 37 5.52 -27.53 9.52
CA ALA A 37 6.03 -27.72 10.86
C ALA A 37 6.82 -26.46 11.30
N PRO A 38 6.68 -25.99 12.56
CA PRO A 38 7.34 -24.77 13.05
C PRO A 38 8.87 -24.73 12.84
N GLY A 39 9.53 -25.89 12.77
CA GLY A 39 10.97 -26.01 12.52
C GLY A 39 11.38 -25.67 11.09
N GLU A 40 10.54 -25.97 10.10
CA GLU A 40 10.82 -25.66 8.69
C GLU A 40 10.79 -24.16 8.40
N ASP A 41 9.92 -23.42 9.07
CA ASP A 41 9.83 -21.96 8.93
C ASP A 41 11.06 -21.28 9.55
N ALA A 42 11.56 -21.77 10.69
CA ALA A 42 12.77 -21.23 11.32
C ALA A 42 14.03 -21.47 10.46
N GLU A 43 14.16 -22.63 9.84
CA GLU A 43 15.28 -22.95 8.94
C GLU A 43 15.25 -22.05 7.69
N ARG A 44 14.10 -21.88 7.07
CA ARG A 44 13.92 -20.97 5.91
C ARG A 44 14.23 -19.53 6.27
N ALA A 45 13.76 -19.06 7.42
CA ALA A 45 14.07 -17.72 7.91
C ALA A 45 15.58 -17.52 8.10
N ALA A 46 16.30 -18.52 8.63
CA ALA A 46 17.74 -18.48 8.78
C ALA A 46 18.48 -18.41 7.43
N VAL A 47 18.03 -19.19 6.43
CA VAL A 47 18.58 -19.16 5.06
C VAL A 47 18.34 -17.79 4.42
N GLY A 48 17.14 -17.23 4.57
CA GLY A 48 16.81 -15.90 4.08
C GLY A 48 17.66 -14.82 4.74
N ALA A 49 17.80 -14.85 6.06
CA ALA A 49 18.64 -13.90 6.80
C ALA A 49 20.12 -13.95 6.34
N ALA A 50 20.65 -15.17 6.11
CA ALA A 50 22.00 -15.31 5.59
C ALA A 50 22.15 -14.77 4.14
N ALA A 51 21.13 -14.87 3.31
CA ALA A 51 21.13 -14.30 1.97
C ALA A 51 21.10 -12.76 2.02
N LEU A 52 20.28 -12.17 2.88
CA LEU A 52 20.23 -10.71 3.10
C LEU A 52 21.57 -10.18 3.62
N ALA A 53 22.23 -10.87 4.54
CA ALA A 53 23.56 -10.47 5.02
C ALA A 53 24.62 -10.48 3.91
N ARG A 54 24.57 -11.45 2.99
CA ARG A 54 25.49 -11.46 1.82
C ARG A 54 25.19 -10.32 0.84
N LEU A 55 23.93 -9.96 0.65
CA LEU A 55 23.56 -8.81 -0.18
C LEU A 55 24.08 -7.51 0.46
N ASP A 56 23.91 -7.33 1.76
CA ASP A 56 24.41 -6.17 2.48
C ASP A 56 25.95 -6.05 2.35
N GLU A 57 26.69 -7.16 2.48
CA GLU A 57 28.13 -7.18 2.28
C GLU A 57 28.53 -6.73 0.87
N VAL A 58 27.82 -7.20 -0.16
CA VAL A 58 28.06 -6.78 -1.56
C VAL A 58 27.73 -5.30 -1.73
N THR A 59 26.62 -4.81 -1.22
CA THR A 59 26.23 -3.40 -1.29
C THR A 59 27.28 -2.49 -0.64
N ARG A 60 27.76 -2.84 0.56
CA ARG A 60 28.85 -2.11 1.24
C ARG A 60 30.16 -2.13 0.47
N ARG A 61 30.45 -3.23 -0.21
CA ARG A 61 31.63 -3.32 -1.06
C ARG A 61 31.51 -2.46 -2.30
N LEU A 62 30.37 -2.47 -2.99
CA LEU A 62 30.10 -1.59 -4.12
C LEU A 62 30.22 -0.12 -3.72
N ARG A 63 29.62 0.28 -2.61
CA ARG A 63 29.72 1.64 -2.07
C ARG A 63 31.18 2.09 -1.86
N ARG A 64 32.10 1.21 -1.42
CA ARG A 64 33.50 1.53 -1.21
C ARG A 64 34.32 1.51 -2.49
N ASP A 65 34.10 0.52 -3.34
CA ASP A 65 35.05 0.13 -4.39
C ASP A 65 34.58 0.57 -5.80
N CYS A 66 33.28 0.73 -6.04
CA CYS A 66 32.74 1.16 -7.33
C CYS A 66 32.71 2.69 -7.43
N PRO A 67 33.34 3.30 -8.46
CA PRO A 67 33.34 4.74 -8.64
C PRO A 67 31.96 5.36 -8.76
N TRP A 68 31.03 4.64 -9.44
CA TRP A 68 29.66 5.12 -9.63
C TRP A 68 28.88 5.10 -8.31
N ASP A 69 28.91 3.98 -7.57
CA ASP A 69 28.18 3.84 -6.30
C ASP A 69 28.66 4.84 -5.23
N ARG A 70 29.94 5.21 -5.23
CA ARG A 70 30.48 6.22 -4.31
C ARG A 70 29.91 7.61 -4.50
N GLU A 71 29.48 7.95 -5.71
CA GLU A 71 28.95 9.27 -6.04
C GLU A 71 27.45 9.39 -5.81
N GLN A 72 26.77 8.27 -5.56
CA GLN A 72 25.31 8.27 -5.40
C GLN A 72 24.88 8.85 -4.06
N ASP A 73 23.76 9.55 -4.08
CA ASP A 73 22.99 10.00 -2.93
C ASP A 73 21.53 9.52 -3.03
N GLU A 74 20.69 9.85 -2.05
CA GLU A 74 19.28 9.44 -2.04
C GLU A 74 18.51 9.99 -3.25
N ARG A 75 18.84 11.18 -3.72
CA ARG A 75 18.17 11.82 -4.84
C ARG A 75 18.51 11.17 -6.17
N SER A 76 19.74 10.68 -6.31
CA SER A 76 20.18 9.99 -7.51
C SER A 76 19.68 8.53 -7.55
N ILE A 77 19.47 7.89 -6.39
CA ILE A 77 19.01 6.49 -6.30
C ILE A 77 17.47 6.35 -6.35
N VAL A 78 16.71 7.27 -5.77
CA VAL A 78 15.25 7.17 -5.73
C VAL A 78 14.59 7.07 -7.13
N PRO A 79 15.06 7.74 -8.19
CA PRO A 79 14.52 7.52 -9.54
C PRO A 79 14.62 6.06 -9.99
N HIS A 80 15.73 5.37 -9.75
CA HIS A 80 15.89 3.94 -10.06
C HIS A 80 14.93 3.10 -9.23
N THR A 81 14.76 3.40 -7.93
CA THR A 81 13.78 2.69 -7.09
C THR A 81 12.35 2.78 -7.64
N VAL A 82 11.97 3.92 -8.24
CA VAL A 82 10.66 4.09 -8.89
C VAL A 82 10.57 3.26 -10.17
N GLU A 83 11.64 3.21 -10.96
CA GLU A 83 11.77 2.41 -12.17
C GLU A 83 11.60 0.92 -11.86
N GLU A 84 12.38 0.38 -10.91
CA GLU A 84 12.28 -1.00 -10.44
C GLU A 84 10.88 -1.34 -9.87
N ALA A 85 10.23 -0.37 -9.23
CA ALA A 85 8.86 -0.58 -8.74
C ALA A 85 7.84 -0.74 -9.88
N TYR A 86 8.03 -0.08 -11.02
CA TYR A 86 7.19 -0.28 -12.20
C TYR A 86 7.50 -1.60 -12.90
N GLU A 87 8.78 -2.00 -13.01
CA GLU A 87 9.18 -3.28 -13.60
C GLU A 87 8.67 -4.44 -12.76
N LEU A 88 8.75 -4.34 -11.43
CA LEU A 88 8.11 -5.28 -10.50
C LEU A 88 6.60 -5.39 -10.71
N ALA A 89 5.91 -4.26 -10.94
CA ALA A 89 4.48 -4.26 -11.21
C ALA A 89 4.15 -4.97 -12.53
N ASP A 90 4.95 -4.75 -13.57
CA ASP A 90 4.81 -5.41 -14.88
C ASP A 90 5.06 -6.92 -14.79
N ALA A 91 6.11 -7.34 -14.08
CA ALA A 91 6.40 -8.76 -13.85
C ALA A 91 5.25 -9.46 -13.09
N ALA A 92 4.70 -8.80 -12.07
CA ALA A 92 3.55 -9.29 -11.33
C ALA A 92 2.29 -9.39 -12.21
N HIS A 93 2.05 -8.40 -13.08
CA HIS A 93 0.92 -8.40 -14.00
C HIS A 93 1.05 -9.49 -15.05
N ALA A 94 2.23 -9.69 -15.63
CA ALA A 94 2.51 -10.75 -16.58
C ALA A 94 2.42 -12.15 -15.96
N GLY A 95 2.55 -12.27 -14.64
CA GLY A 95 2.58 -13.55 -13.94
C GLY A 95 3.87 -14.33 -14.19
N ASP A 96 4.96 -13.66 -14.51
CA ASP A 96 6.29 -14.24 -14.71
C ASP A 96 7.03 -14.29 -13.37
N ASP A 97 7.04 -15.47 -12.75
CA ASP A 97 7.66 -15.67 -11.45
C ASP A 97 9.20 -15.48 -11.49
N ALA A 98 9.86 -15.77 -12.61
CA ALA A 98 11.30 -15.58 -12.75
C ALA A 98 11.66 -14.09 -12.80
N LYS A 99 10.95 -13.33 -13.62
CA LYS A 99 11.09 -11.89 -13.69
C LYS A 99 10.70 -11.22 -12.36
N LEU A 100 9.64 -11.69 -11.72
CA LEU A 100 9.21 -11.18 -10.40
C LEU A 100 10.30 -11.34 -9.32
N VAL A 101 11.06 -12.43 -9.35
CA VAL A 101 12.20 -12.65 -8.43
C VAL A 101 13.34 -11.68 -8.73
N ASP A 102 13.62 -11.42 -10.00
CA ASP A 102 14.65 -10.50 -10.46
C ASP A 102 14.34 -9.07 -9.97
N GLU A 103 13.18 -8.55 -10.32
CA GLU A 103 12.74 -7.19 -9.94
C GLU A 103 12.61 -7.00 -8.42
N LEU A 104 12.20 -8.05 -7.68
CA LEU A 104 12.26 -8.02 -6.21
C LEU A 104 13.69 -7.90 -5.70
N GLY A 105 14.66 -8.49 -6.39
CA GLY A 105 16.09 -8.36 -6.08
C GLY A 105 16.57 -6.93 -6.23
N ASP A 106 16.19 -6.25 -7.32
CA ASP A 106 16.57 -4.88 -7.61
C ASP A 106 15.95 -3.89 -6.62
N VAL A 107 14.66 -4.01 -6.32
CA VAL A 107 14.01 -3.23 -5.25
C VAL A 107 14.67 -3.48 -3.90
N LEU A 108 15.04 -4.73 -3.58
CA LEU A 108 15.73 -5.06 -2.33
C LEU A 108 17.12 -4.43 -2.26
N PHE A 109 17.87 -4.44 -3.36
CA PHE A 109 19.17 -3.74 -3.46
C PHE A 109 19.01 -2.24 -3.20
N GLN A 110 18.01 -1.59 -3.81
CA GLN A 110 17.71 -0.17 -3.57
C GLN A 110 17.44 0.11 -2.08
N VAL A 111 16.69 -0.76 -1.41
CA VAL A 111 16.44 -0.63 0.03
C VAL A 111 17.74 -0.73 0.84
N HIS A 112 18.60 -1.70 0.54
CA HIS A 112 19.89 -1.87 1.21
C HIS A 112 20.80 -0.65 0.99
N PHE A 113 20.87 -0.15 -0.25
CA PHE A 113 21.71 1.00 -0.60
C PHE A 113 21.24 2.28 0.11
N LEU A 114 19.94 2.58 0.08
CA LEU A 114 19.38 3.74 0.78
C LEU A 114 19.55 3.63 2.30
N ALA A 115 19.42 2.44 2.87
CA ALA A 115 19.67 2.21 4.29
C ALA A 115 21.14 2.44 4.66
N LEU A 116 22.07 2.07 3.77
CA LEU A 116 23.51 2.33 3.96
C LEU A 116 23.81 3.83 3.92
N LEU A 117 23.17 4.61 3.03
CA LEU A 117 23.30 6.07 2.99
C LEU A 117 22.79 6.73 4.27
N LEU A 118 21.73 6.19 4.89
CA LEU A 118 21.27 6.64 6.22
C LEU A 118 22.29 6.33 7.31
N GLU A 119 22.90 5.14 7.28
CA GLU A 119 23.93 4.72 8.23
C GLU A 119 25.17 5.60 8.16
N GLU A 120 25.63 5.97 6.94
CA GLU A 120 26.79 6.84 6.72
C GLU A 120 26.66 8.22 7.37
N ARG A 121 25.45 8.68 7.65
CA ARG A 121 25.17 9.97 8.30
C ARG A 121 24.55 9.84 9.69
N ASP A 122 24.66 8.67 10.31
CA ASP A 122 24.12 8.37 11.65
C ASP A 122 22.59 8.63 11.79
N ALA A 123 21.84 8.52 10.69
CA ALA A 123 20.38 8.74 10.64
C ALA A 123 19.56 7.44 10.73
N GLY A 124 20.20 6.33 11.01
CA GLY A 124 19.63 4.98 11.05
C GLY A 124 20.36 4.06 10.08
N GLY A 125 19.83 2.89 9.82
CA GLY A 125 20.38 1.89 8.91
C GLY A 125 19.36 0.80 8.63
N LEU A 126 19.78 -0.30 8.03
CA LEU A 126 18.90 -1.41 7.67
C LEU A 126 18.14 -1.97 8.88
N GLU A 127 18.78 -2.04 10.05
CA GLU A 127 18.14 -2.46 11.29
C GLU A 127 16.96 -1.53 11.67
N ALA A 128 17.21 -0.23 11.67
CA ALA A 128 16.17 0.77 12.00
C ALA A 128 15.01 0.73 11.00
N VAL A 129 15.30 0.56 9.70
CA VAL A 129 14.29 0.41 8.64
C VAL A 129 13.44 -0.85 8.87
N ALA A 130 14.07 -1.99 9.09
CA ALA A 130 13.39 -3.27 9.29
C ALA A 130 12.58 -3.28 10.59
N ASP A 131 13.16 -2.84 11.72
CA ASP A 131 12.48 -2.85 13.02
C ASP A 131 11.35 -1.81 13.08
N GLY A 132 11.54 -0.65 12.49
CA GLY A 132 10.48 0.35 12.35
C GLY A 132 9.29 -0.16 11.52
N CYS A 133 9.56 -0.88 10.42
CA CYS A 133 8.53 -1.54 9.63
C CYS A 133 7.83 -2.63 10.44
N ARG A 134 8.57 -3.52 11.10
CA ARG A 134 8.05 -4.59 11.97
C ARG A 134 7.12 -4.02 13.05
N GLN A 135 7.55 -3.02 13.78
CA GLN A 135 6.76 -2.39 14.83
C GLN A 135 5.47 -1.77 14.29
N LYS A 136 5.53 -1.11 13.13
CA LYS A 136 4.37 -0.57 12.45
C LYS A 136 3.38 -1.67 12.03
N LEU A 137 3.86 -2.80 11.50
CA LEU A 137 3.02 -3.93 11.13
C LEU A 137 2.34 -4.56 12.35
N ILE A 138 3.07 -4.82 13.43
CA ILE A 138 2.51 -5.35 14.68
C ILE A 138 1.40 -4.42 15.20
N ARG A 139 1.66 -3.13 15.26
CA ARG A 139 0.69 -2.14 15.74
C ARG A 139 -0.58 -2.10 14.89
N ARG A 140 -0.44 -2.23 13.56
CA ARG A 140 -1.56 -2.16 12.60
C ARG A 140 -2.33 -3.46 12.41
N HIS A 141 -1.89 -4.56 13.03
CA HIS A 141 -2.56 -5.86 12.96
C HIS A 141 -2.89 -6.40 14.36
N PRO A 142 -3.70 -5.68 15.16
CA PRO A 142 -4.02 -6.09 16.53
C PRO A 142 -4.80 -7.40 16.60
N HIS A 143 -5.47 -7.80 15.53
CA HIS A 143 -6.17 -9.09 15.42
C HIS A 143 -5.20 -10.29 15.36
N VAL A 144 -3.94 -10.06 14.97
CA VAL A 144 -2.88 -11.09 14.94
C VAL A 144 -1.97 -10.98 16.16
N PHE A 145 -1.59 -9.75 16.53
CA PHE A 145 -0.58 -9.43 17.55
C PHE A 145 -1.19 -8.78 18.80
N GLY A 146 -2.43 -9.13 19.15
CA GLY A 146 -3.17 -8.48 20.22
C GLY A 146 -2.49 -8.52 21.57
N GLU A 147 -1.89 -9.66 21.94
CA GLU A 147 -1.18 -9.85 23.20
C GLU A 147 0.12 -9.04 23.26
N GLU A 148 0.87 -8.97 22.16
CA GLU A 148 2.10 -8.17 22.07
C GLU A 148 1.85 -6.65 22.13
N ASN A 149 0.66 -6.21 21.73
CA ASN A 149 0.23 -4.82 21.79
C ASN A 149 -0.36 -4.41 23.17
N ALA A 150 -0.81 -5.35 23.97
CA ALA A 150 -1.46 -5.07 25.25
C ALA A 150 -0.49 -4.40 26.25
N ASP A 151 0.75 -4.86 26.31
CA ASP A 151 1.78 -4.32 27.23
C ASP A 151 2.21 -2.88 26.90
N ARG A 152 2.04 -2.44 25.63
CA ARG A 152 2.45 -1.11 25.17
C ARG A 152 1.37 -0.04 25.32
N ARG A 153 0.09 -0.43 25.51
CA ARG A 153 -1.06 0.47 25.59
C ARG A 153 -1.41 0.91 26.98
N CYS A 154 -0.95 0.22 27.99
CA CYS A 154 -1.27 0.50 29.40
C CYS A 154 -0.03 0.97 30.15
N SER A 155 0.09 2.29 30.35
CA SER A 155 0.92 2.78 31.45
C SER A 155 0.34 2.25 32.79
N PRO A 156 1.18 1.89 33.77
CA PRO A 156 0.73 1.31 35.03
C PRO A 156 -0.38 2.12 35.74
N ASP A 157 -0.43 3.44 35.51
CA ASP A 157 -1.38 4.38 36.12
C ASP A 157 -2.73 4.53 35.36
N GLN A 158 -2.90 3.95 34.16
CA GLN A 158 -4.11 4.13 33.33
C GLN A 158 -4.88 2.84 33.06
N ARG A 159 -4.82 1.86 33.93
CA ARG A 159 -5.49 0.55 33.74
C ARG A 159 -7.02 0.59 33.75
N SER A 160 -7.65 1.70 34.19
CA SER A 160 -9.12 1.81 34.20
C SER A 160 -9.76 2.33 32.92
N GLY A 161 -8.96 2.64 31.89
CA GLY A 161 -9.41 3.17 30.60
C GLY A 161 -8.87 2.42 29.38
N CYS A 162 -8.30 1.21 29.56
CA CYS A 162 -7.83 0.41 28.44
C CYS A 162 -8.97 0.05 27.51
N ALA A 163 -8.78 0.41 26.25
CA ALA A 163 -9.73 0.30 25.15
C ALA A 163 -10.44 -1.06 25.05
N PRO A 164 -11.67 -1.05 24.48
CA PRO A 164 -12.50 -2.23 24.38
C PRO A 164 -11.80 -3.37 23.67
N ALA A 165 -12.25 -4.58 23.98
CA ALA A 165 -11.80 -5.85 23.45
C ALA A 165 -11.41 -5.72 21.97
N ILE A 166 -10.22 -6.20 21.65
CA ILE A 166 -9.70 -6.31 20.30
C ILE A 166 -10.81 -6.93 19.46
N ASP A 167 -11.41 -6.12 18.57
CA ASP A 167 -12.31 -6.62 17.55
C ASP A 167 -11.54 -7.70 16.77
N ARG A 168 -11.88 -8.95 17.01
CA ARG A 168 -11.41 -10.05 16.16
C ARG A 168 -12.00 -9.80 14.79
N ALA A 169 -11.19 -9.19 13.92
CA ALA A 169 -11.57 -9.03 12.53
C ALA A 169 -11.57 -10.42 11.89
N GLU A 170 -12.76 -11.00 11.76
CA GLU A 170 -12.96 -12.35 11.20
C GLU A 170 -13.00 -12.34 9.67
N THR A 171 -13.08 -11.15 9.06
CA THR A 171 -13.12 -10.99 7.60
C THR A 171 -12.01 -10.06 7.11
N ALA A 172 -11.58 -10.24 5.88
CA ALA A 172 -10.59 -9.36 5.24
C ALA A 172 -11.04 -7.89 5.24
N ASP A 173 -12.32 -7.63 5.04
CA ASP A 173 -12.89 -6.28 5.02
C ASP A 173 -12.80 -5.61 6.40
N ALA A 174 -13.13 -6.34 7.48
CA ALA A 174 -12.98 -5.86 8.85
C ALA A 174 -11.50 -5.58 9.20
N VAL A 175 -10.57 -6.40 8.70
CA VAL A 175 -9.11 -6.16 8.84
C VAL A 175 -8.72 -4.85 8.15
N LEU A 176 -9.17 -4.63 6.90
CA LEU A 176 -8.86 -3.44 6.13
C LEU A 176 -9.45 -2.17 6.77
N GLU A 177 -10.65 -2.23 7.30
CA GLU A 177 -11.30 -1.13 8.00
C GLU A 177 -10.55 -0.75 9.27
N ASN A 178 -10.24 -1.73 10.12
CA ASN A 178 -9.45 -1.54 11.34
C ASN A 178 -8.05 -1.01 11.04
N TRP A 179 -7.37 -1.57 10.04
CA TRP A 179 -6.06 -1.11 9.60
C TRP A 179 -6.11 0.34 9.10
N GLY A 180 -7.15 0.69 8.32
CA GLY A 180 -7.38 2.05 7.85
C GLY A 180 -7.60 3.03 9.01
N ARG A 181 -8.35 2.65 10.06
CA ARG A 181 -8.56 3.46 11.26
C ARG A 181 -7.24 3.67 12.03
N ILE A 182 -6.53 2.60 12.35
CA ILE A 182 -5.25 2.68 13.11
C ILE A 182 -4.22 3.50 12.34
N LYS A 183 -4.14 3.31 11.01
CA LYS A 183 -3.24 4.10 10.17
C LYS A 183 -3.57 5.60 10.22
N ARG A 184 -4.87 5.95 10.23
CA ARG A 184 -5.30 7.35 10.37
C ARG A 184 -4.88 7.97 11.70
N ASP A 185 -5.06 7.23 12.78
CA ASP A 185 -4.69 7.68 14.12
C ASP A 185 -3.17 7.88 14.23
N ASP A 186 -2.37 7.02 13.58
CA ASP A 186 -0.91 7.10 13.54
C ASP A 186 -0.37 8.29 12.71
N GLU A 187 -1.01 8.61 11.57
CA GLU A 187 -0.42 9.46 10.53
C GLU A 187 -0.97 10.89 10.51
N ARG A 188 -2.11 11.15 11.15
CA ARG A 188 -2.84 12.39 10.90
C ARG A 188 -2.66 13.50 11.90
N GLY A 189 -2.29 13.22 13.13
CA GLY A 189 -2.22 14.28 14.15
C GLY A 189 -3.46 15.19 14.22
N GLY A 190 -4.62 14.73 13.67
CA GLY A 190 -5.87 15.48 13.54
C GLY A 190 -6.20 16.01 12.14
N GLU A 191 -5.30 15.92 11.17
CA GLU A 191 -5.58 16.36 9.78
C GLU A 191 -6.25 15.25 8.96
N VAL A 192 -7.28 15.62 8.17
CA VAL A 192 -8.06 14.67 7.33
C VAL A 192 -7.18 13.97 6.31
N PHE A 193 -6.37 14.73 5.59
CA PHE A 193 -5.55 14.18 4.53
C PHE A 193 -4.14 13.80 5.01
N GLY A 194 -3.66 14.38 6.12
CA GLY A 194 -2.31 14.17 6.64
C GLY A 194 -1.24 14.46 5.58
N ASP A 195 -0.04 13.94 5.79
CA ASP A 195 1.06 14.09 4.86
C ASP A 195 0.86 13.16 3.64
N LEU A 196 0.66 13.76 2.46
CA LEU A 196 0.61 13.07 1.18
C LEU A 196 1.83 13.49 0.36
N PRO A 197 2.63 12.54 -0.16
CA PRO A 197 3.77 12.88 -1.00
C PRO A 197 3.35 13.72 -2.22
N GLU A 198 4.03 14.84 -2.43
CA GLU A 198 3.72 15.78 -3.52
C GLU A 198 3.98 15.20 -4.92
N ASN A 199 4.90 14.23 -5.02
CA ASN A 199 5.36 13.65 -6.27
C ASN A 199 4.60 12.37 -6.69
N LEU A 200 3.42 12.10 -6.11
CA LEU A 200 2.60 10.97 -6.55
C LEU A 200 2.04 11.23 -7.94
N PRO A 201 1.94 10.21 -8.83
CA PRO A 201 1.14 10.29 -10.05
C PRO A 201 -0.29 10.76 -9.73
N ALA A 202 -0.87 11.64 -10.59
CA ALA A 202 -2.13 12.30 -10.28
C ALA A 202 -3.29 11.34 -10.01
N ALA A 203 -3.39 10.24 -10.73
CA ALA A 203 -4.41 9.23 -10.49
C ALA A 203 -4.26 8.57 -9.11
N LEU A 204 -3.02 8.29 -8.68
CA LEU A 204 -2.75 7.73 -7.36
C LEU A 204 -3.01 8.75 -6.25
N TYR A 205 -2.65 10.01 -6.48
CA TYR A 205 -2.91 11.13 -5.58
C TYR A 205 -4.42 11.34 -5.40
N ALA A 206 -5.18 11.46 -6.49
CA ALA A 206 -6.64 11.60 -6.47
C ALA A 206 -7.30 10.44 -5.72
N ARG A 207 -6.91 9.18 -6.02
CA ARG A 207 -7.42 8.00 -5.32
C ARG A 207 -7.18 8.07 -3.81
N LYS A 208 -6.00 8.54 -3.37
CA LYS A 208 -5.69 8.67 -1.94
C LYS A 208 -6.54 9.75 -1.28
N LEU A 209 -6.78 10.88 -1.93
CA LEU A 209 -7.65 11.94 -1.42
C LEU A 209 -9.10 11.45 -1.27
N ILE A 210 -9.66 10.85 -2.32
CA ILE A 210 -11.02 10.30 -2.32
C ILE A 210 -11.16 9.28 -1.17
N LYS A 211 -10.23 8.33 -1.06
CA LYS A 211 -10.26 7.32 0.00
C LYS A 211 -10.18 7.94 1.40
N ARG A 212 -9.35 8.95 1.62
CA ARG A 212 -9.20 9.61 2.93
C ARG A 212 -10.43 10.46 3.26
N GLY A 213 -10.96 11.24 2.32
CA GLY A 213 -12.18 12.02 2.49
C GLY A 213 -13.39 11.14 2.81
N ALA A 214 -13.58 10.06 2.07
CA ALA A 214 -14.64 9.07 2.33
C ALA A 214 -14.50 8.42 3.71
N SER A 215 -13.28 8.01 4.07
CA SER A 215 -13.02 7.40 5.38
C SER A 215 -13.19 8.37 6.57
N ALA A 216 -13.13 9.67 6.31
CA ALA A 216 -13.39 10.70 7.32
C ALA A 216 -14.87 11.09 7.39
N GLY A 217 -15.71 10.57 6.51
CA GLY A 217 -17.13 10.92 6.41
C GLY A 217 -17.40 12.31 5.83
N LEU A 218 -16.40 12.93 5.21
CA LEU A 218 -16.50 14.27 4.62
C LEU A 218 -16.81 14.25 3.12
N TYR A 219 -16.78 13.07 2.52
CA TYR A 219 -17.10 12.84 1.13
C TYR A 219 -17.74 11.47 0.97
N GLU A 220 -18.85 11.43 0.27
CA GLU A 220 -19.50 10.19 -0.14
C GLU A 220 -19.27 10.01 -1.64
N PRO A 221 -18.46 9.02 -2.06
CA PRO A 221 -18.25 8.76 -3.47
C PRO A 221 -19.57 8.44 -4.15
N GLU A 222 -19.79 8.99 -5.35
CA GLU A 222 -20.90 8.58 -6.17
C GLU A 222 -20.84 7.06 -6.43
N ALA A 223 -22.02 6.42 -6.51
CA ALA A 223 -22.08 5.01 -6.85
C ALA A 223 -21.39 4.77 -8.20
N GLY A 224 -20.46 3.79 -8.22
CA GLY A 224 -19.79 3.41 -9.45
C GLY A 224 -20.82 2.98 -10.52
N TRP A 225 -20.49 3.25 -11.78
CA TRP A 225 -21.34 2.87 -12.93
C TRP A 225 -21.29 1.36 -13.26
N GLY A 226 -20.62 0.54 -12.43
CA GLY A 226 -20.61 -0.91 -12.53
C GLY A 226 -19.77 -1.46 -13.69
N GLY A 227 -18.86 -0.66 -14.25
CA GLY A 227 -17.99 -1.05 -15.34
C GLY A 227 -16.93 -2.07 -14.92
N SER A 228 -16.49 -2.91 -15.88
CA SER A 228 -15.34 -3.79 -15.72
C SER A 228 -14.02 -2.99 -15.65
N PHE A 229 -12.94 -3.67 -15.31
CA PHE A 229 -11.59 -3.10 -15.35
C PHE A 229 -11.26 -2.47 -16.72
N ASP A 230 -11.54 -3.19 -17.82
CA ASP A 230 -11.28 -2.71 -19.17
C ASP A 230 -12.12 -1.45 -19.51
N GLN A 231 -13.41 -1.45 -19.13
CA GLN A 231 -14.28 -0.31 -19.36
C GLN A 231 -13.83 0.94 -18.59
N HIS A 232 -13.33 0.80 -17.38
CA HIS A 232 -12.73 1.91 -16.65
C HIS A 232 -11.43 2.37 -17.28
N GLY A 233 -10.59 1.44 -17.76
CA GLY A 233 -9.38 1.75 -18.53
C GLY A 233 -9.67 2.54 -19.79
N ASP A 234 -10.65 2.09 -20.59
CA ASP A 234 -11.08 2.78 -21.82
C ASP A 234 -11.59 4.20 -21.54
N ALA A 235 -12.38 4.38 -20.48
CA ALA A 235 -12.89 5.70 -20.09
C ALA A 235 -11.76 6.66 -19.67
N LEU A 236 -10.76 6.17 -18.92
CA LEU A 236 -9.58 6.95 -18.56
C LEU A 236 -8.75 7.30 -19.79
N LEU A 237 -8.54 6.36 -20.71
CA LEU A 237 -7.82 6.61 -21.96
C LEU A 237 -8.51 7.68 -22.80
N GLN A 238 -9.84 7.59 -22.98
CA GLN A 238 -10.62 8.61 -23.67
C GLN A 238 -10.49 9.99 -23.05
N ALA A 239 -10.47 10.09 -21.72
CA ALA A 239 -10.26 11.35 -21.02
C ALA A 239 -8.86 11.94 -21.30
N VAL A 240 -7.82 11.08 -21.34
CA VAL A 240 -6.45 11.48 -21.70
C VAL A 240 -6.37 11.95 -23.16
N GLU A 241 -7.00 11.21 -24.08
CA GLU A 241 -7.07 11.57 -25.51
C GLU A 241 -7.76 12.92 -25.72
N ALA A 242 -8.88 13.16 -25.02
CA ALA A 242 -9.58 14.45 -25.09
C ALA A 242 -8.71 15.60 -24.58
N ALA A 243 -8.06 15.43 -23.44
CA ALA A 243 -7.13 16.43 -22.91
C ALA A 243 -5.99 16.71 -23.88
N HIS A 244 -5.41 15.67 -24.48
CA HIS A 244 -4.34 15.80 -25.48
C HIS A 244 -4.82 16.59 -26.73
N ALA A 245 -6.03 16.30 -27.23
CA ALA A 245 -6.62 17.00 -28.37
C ALA A 245 -6.82 18.51 -28.09
N ASP A 246 -7.10 18.87 -26.84
CA ASP A 246 -7.26 20.25 -26.39
C ASP A 246 -5.92 20.92 -26.01
N GLY A 247 -4.79 20.21 -26.15
CA GLY A 247 -3.45 20.70 -25.78
C GLY A 247 -3.24 20.79 -24.27
N VAL A 248 -4.00 20.05 -23.48
CA VAL A 248 -3.93 20.00 -22.03
C VAL A 248 -3.15 18.77 -21.58
N ASP A 249 -2.21 18.95 -20.63
CA ASP A 249 -1.54 17.85 -19.96
C ASP A 249 -2.50 17.20 -18.96
N ALA A 250 -2.83 15.92 -19.20
CA ALA A 250 -3.82 15.19 -18.43
C ALA A 250 -3.37 14.93 -16.98
N GLU A 251 -2.07 14.71 -16.75
CA GLU A 251 -1.51 14.51 -15.41
C GLU A 251 -1.63 15.79 -14.58
N LEU A 252 -1.25 16.94 -15.16
CA LEU A 252 -1.35 18.23 -14.47
C LEU A 252 -2.81 18.65 -14.27
N ALA A 253 -3.68 18.39 -15.23
CA ALA A 253 -5.11 18.70 -15.13
C ALA A 253 -5.78 17.88 -14.00
N LEU A 254 -5.51 16.58 -13.93
CA LEU A 254 -6.04 15.73 -12.87
C LEU A 254 -5.48 16.10 -11.50
N ARG A 255 -4.19 16.42 -11.42
CA ARG A 255 -3.56 16.91 -10.18
C ARG A 255 -4.25 18.17 -9.68
N HIS A 256 -4.42 19.16 -10.55
CA HIS A 256 -5.10 20.41 -10.21
C HIS A 256 -6.56 20.16 -9.76
N ALA A 257 -7.28 19.25 -10.41
CA ALA A 257 -8.63 18.87 -9.98
C ALA A 257 -8.62 18.20 -8.59
N ALA A 258 -7.64 17.33 -8.31
CA ALA A 258 -7.48 16.68 -7.03
C ALA A 258 -7.11 17.68 -5.91
N ASP A 259 -6.31 18.71 -6.21
CA ASP A 259 -5.96 19.76 -5.25
C ASP A 259 -7.18 20.64 -4.90
N ARG A 260 -8.03 20.95 -5.90
CA ARG A 260 -9.31 21.64 -5.62
C ARG A 260 -10.21 20.78 -4.73
N PHE A 261 -10.37 19.49 -5.04
CA PHE A 261 -11.14 18.55 -4.22
C PHE A 261 -10.62 18.54 -2.77
N ARG A 262 -9.30 18.50 -2.57
CA ARG A 262 -8.67 18.57 -1.24
C ARG A 262 -9.06 19.87 -0.52
N THR A 263 -8.95 21.01 -1.20
CA THR A 263 -9.26 22.33 -0.63
C THR A 263 -10.72 22.45 -0.23
N ASP A 264 -11.64 21.92 -1.05
CA ASP A 264 -13.08 21.93 -0.79
C ASP A 264 -13.41 21.12 0.48
N ILE A 265 -12.80 19.93 0.64
CA ILE A 265 -12.99 19.08 1.82
C ILE A 265 -12.38 19.74 3.07
N ASP A 266 -11.16 20.27 2.99
CA ASP A 266 -10.49 20.93 4.12
C ASP A 266 -11.27 22.16 4.59
N SER A 267 -11.95 22.86 3.66
CA SER A 267 -12.79 24.03 3.98
C SER A 267 -14.13 23.66 4.62
N ALA A 268 -14.57 22.41 4.46
CA ALA A 268 -15.81 21.88 5.01
C ALA A 268 -15.62 21.16 6.37
N SER A 269 -14.36 20.96 6.77
CA SER A 269 -13.97 20.26 8.01
C SER A 269 -13.79 21.24 9.15
#